data_df6aeee2d32065bfe66870a0951a1b83
#
_entry.id   df6aeee2d32065bfe66870a0951a1b83
#
_cell.length_a   1.000
_cell.length_b   1.000
_cell.length_c   1.000
_cell.angle_alpha   90.00
_cell.angle_beta   90.00
_cell.angle_gamma   90.00
#
_symmetry.space_group_name_H-M   'P 1'
#
loop_
_entity.id
_entity.type
_entity.pdbx_description
1 polymer ?
#
loop_
_entity_poly.entity_id
_entity_poly.type
_entity_poly.pdbx_seq_one_letter_code
_entity_poly.pdbx_strand_id
1 'polypeptide(L)'
;MQPQKLKQLRIFVSSTDVVDHHLLYEGIIRRAKKYGINGATAIKGRMGYGISSELHNEHFFELMEKFPVVVLMIDQPEKIAGFLKELLPWLEKQPKGCLVTTQDVEVYLAKKGDTKQ
;
A
#
# COMPACT_ATOMS: atom_id res chain seq x y z
N MET A 1 3.98 10.78 27.35
CA MET A 1 3.71 9.52 26.65
C MET A 1 4.87 9.14 25.75
N GLN A 2 5.37 7.94 25.91
CA GLN A 2 6.46 7.43 25.06
C GLN A 2 5.88 6.94 23.74
N PRO A 3 6.47 7.36 22.61
CA PRO A 3 6.01 6.83 21.36
C PRO A 3 6.41 5.36 21.17
N GLN A 4 5.61 4.64 20.45
CA GLN A 4 5.88 3.26 20.07
C GLN A 4 6.62 3.25 18.74
N LYS A 5 7.73 2.51 18.67
CA LYS A 5 8.51 2.42 17.42
C LYS A 5 7.94 1.33 16.54
N LEU A 6 7.40 1.73 15.41
CA LEU A 6 6.78 0.83 14.46
C LEU A 6 7.40 0.98 13.09
N LYS A 7 6.94 0.17 12.14
CA LYS A 7 7.43 0.19 10.76
C LYS A 7 6.27 0.57 9.85
N GLN A 8 6.53 1.50 8.94
CA GLN A 8 5.59 1.88 7.89
C GLN A 8 5.98 1.19 6.59
N LEU A 9 5.01 0.58 5.94
CA LEU A 9 5.18 -0.05 4.63
C LEU A 9 4.39 0.75 3.62
N ARG A 10 5.03 1.11 2.50
CA ARG A 10 4.37 1.80 1.39
C ARG A 10 4.56 0.98 0.12
N ILE A 11 3.49 0.81 -0.62
CA ILE A 11 3.54 0.09 -1.88
C ILE A 11 2.91 0.97 -2.95
N PHE A 12 3.70 1.32 -3.97
CA PHE A 12 3.28 2.22 -5.04
C PHE A 12 2.91 1.39 -6.26
N VAL A 13 1.67 1.53 -6.71
CA VAL A 13 1.13 0.82 -7.87
C VAL A 13 0.25 1.77 -8.68
N SER A 14 -0.33 1.27 -9.76
CA SER A 14 -1.29 2.04 -10.55
C SER A 14 -2.71 1.63 -10.20
N SER A 15 -3.63 2.60 -10.23
CA SER A 15 -5.04 2.35 -9.91
C SER A 15 -5.70 1.34 -10.82
N THR A 16 -5.18 1.16 -12.05
CA THR A 16 -5.79 0.27 -13.04
C THR A 16 -5.11 -1.08 -13.16
N ASP A 17 -4.03 -1.32 -12.39
CA ASP A 17 -3.36 -2.63 -12.44
C ASP A 17 -4.29 -3.71 -11.92
N VAL A 18 -4.39 -4.80 -12.69
CA VAL A 18 -5.29 -5.92 -12.40
C VAL A 18 -4.47 -7.21 -12.30
N VAL A 19 -4.76 -8.00 -11.28
CA VAL A 19 -4.15 -9.31 -11.07
C VAL A 19 -5.27 -10.25 -10.64
N ASP A 20 -5.38 -11.41 -11.32
CA ASP A 20 -6.41 -12.42 -11.02
C ASP A 20 -7.82 -11.81 -11.02
N HIS A 21 -8.11 -10.94 -12.00
CA HIS A 21 -9.42 -10.30 -12.20
C HIS A 21 -9.81 -9.30 -11.11
N HIS A 22 -8.85 -8.89 -10.26
CA HIS A 22 -9.07 -7.89 -9.22
C HIS A 22 -8.03 -6.79 -9.34
N LEU A 23 -8.37 -5.61 -8.84
CA LEU A 23 -7.41 -4.52 -8.79
C LEU A 23 -6.24 -4.91 -7.88
N LEU A 24 -5.03 -4.65 -8.34
CA LEU A 24 -3.83 -5.03 -7.61
C LEU A 24 -3.80 -4.43 -6.20
N TYR A 25 -4.12 -3.13 -6.07
CA TYR A 25 -4.05 -2.49 -4.75
C TYR A 25 -5.09 -3.08 -3.78
N GLU A 26 -6.24 -3.51 -4.28
CA GLU A 26 -7.23 -4.19 -3.45
C GLU A 26 -6.72 -5.56 -3.01
N GLY A 27 -6.06 -6.27 -3.90
CA GLY A 27 -5.45 -7.56 -3.57
C GLY A 27 -4.39 -7.44 -2.49
N ILE A 28 -3.59 -6.38 -2.55
CA ILE A 28 -2.58 -6.12 -1.51
C ILE A 28 -3.27 -5.88 -0.16
N ILE A 29 -4.32 -5.07 -0.13
CA ILE A 29 -5.04 -4.77 1.10
C ILE A 29 -5.69 -6.03 1.68
N ARG A 30 -6.29 -6.87 0.84
CA ARG A 30 -6.89 -8.11 1.29
C ARG A 30 -5.85 -9.06 1.89
N ARG A 31 -4.68 -9.14 1.26
CA ARG A 31 -3.59 -9.97 1.79
C ARG A 31 -3.11 -9.45 3.14
N ALA A 32 -3.02 -8.13 3.28
CA ALA A 32 -2.62 -7.52 4.55
C ALA A 32 -3.61 -7.84 5.66
N LYS A 33 -4.91 -7.74 5.36
CA LYS A 33 -5.95 -8.05 6.33
C LYS A 33 -5.90 -9.53 6.73
N LYS A 34 -5.75 -10.40 5.76
CA LYS A 34 -5.67 -11.85 6.01
C LYS A 34 -4.46 -12.20 6.85
N TYR A 35 -3.33 -11.55 6.60
CA TYR A 35 -2.11 -11.78 7.38
C TYR A 35 -2.26 -11.31 8.83
N GLY A 36 -3.08 -10.29 9.05
CA GLY A 36 -3.28 -9.74 10.38
C GLY A 36 -2.68 -8.36 10.59
N ILE A 37 -2.34 -7.66 9.52
CA ILE A 37 -1.91 -6.25 9.63
C ILE A 37 -3.11 -5.46 10.16
N ASN A 38 -2.86 -4.57 11.13
CA ASN A 38 -3.93 -3.87 11.84
C ASN A 38 -4.70 -2.86 11.01
N GLY A 39 -4.08 -2.32 9.96
CA GLY A 39 -4.79 -1.40 9.09
C GLY A 39 -4.02 -1.15 7.82
N ALA A 40 -4.74 -0.84 6.75
CA ALA A 40 -4.13 -0.51 5.47
C ALA A 40 -5.01 0.51 4.78
N THR A 41 -4.38 1.50 4.16
CA THR A 41 -5.07 2.60 3.48
C THR A 41 -4.54 2.73 2.08
N ALA A 42 -5.43 2.86 1.11
CA ALA A 42 -5.03 3.17 -0.27
C ALA A 42 -5.26 4.66 -0.49
N ILE A 43 -4.21 5.34 -0.93
CA ILE A 43 -4.27 6.78 -1.21
C ILE A 43 -4.05 6.96 -2.71
N LYS A 44 -5.00 7.63 -3.36
CA LYS A 44 -4.92 7.89 -4.79
C LYS A 44 -4.20 9.21 -5.02
N GLY A 45 -3.10 9.18 -5.78
CA GLY A 45 -2.39 10.38 -6.17
C GLY A 45 -3.02 11.02 -7.39
N ARG A 46 -2.72 12.27 -7.62
CA ARG A 46 -3.28 13.01 -8.75
C ARG A 46 -2.37 12.99 -9.96
N MET A 47 -1.07 12.76 -9.75
CA MET A 47 -0.07 12.85 -10.81
C MET A 47 1.19 12.11 -10.39
N GLY A 48 1.89 11.52 -11.34
CA GLY A 48 3.16 10.88 -11.05
C GLY A 48 3.62 9.94 -12.15
N TYR A 49 4.81 9.38 -11.97
CA TYR A 49 5.29 8.32 -12.84
C TYR A 49 6.15 7.37 -12.01
N GLY A 50 6.24 6.13 -12.45
CA GLY A 50 7.04 5.12 -11.78
C GLY A 50 8.21 4.68 -12.64
N ILE A 51 8.90 3.64 -12.19
CA ILE A 51 10.10 3.11 -12.86
C ILE A 51 9.81 2.71 -14.31
N SER A 52 8.64 2.16 -14.55
CA SER A 52 8.28 1.61 -15.86
C SER A 52 7.27 2.45 -16.62
N SER A 53 7.03 3.70 -16.20
CA SER A 53 6.02 4.53 -16.84
C SER A 53 6.56 5.94 -17.14
N GLU A 54 5.89 6.61 -18.07
CA GLU A 54 6.18 8.00 -18.40
C GLU A 54 5.41 8.92 -17.46
N LEU A 55 5.85 10.18 -17.39
CA LEU A 55 5.15 11.19 -16.62
C LEU A 55 3.80 11.50 -17.27
N HIS A 56 2.76 11.47 -16.46
CA HIS A 56 1.42 11.85 -16.87
C HIS A 56 0.88 12.89 -15.90
N ASN A 57 0.20 13.92 -16.45
CA ASN A 57 -0.40 14.94 -15.60
C ASN A 57 -1.80 14.52 -15.15
N GLU A 58 -2.38 15.30 -14.26
CA GLU A 58 -3.70 15.02 -13.71
C GLU A 58 -4.76 14.87 -14.79
N HIS A 59 -4.74 15.74 -15.80
CA HIS A 59 -5.72 15.69 -16.87
C HIS A 59 -5.61 14.38 -17.66
N PHE A 60 -4.38 13.94 -17.94
CA PHE A 60 -4.16 12.66 -18.61
C PHE A 60 -4.74 11.51 -17.78
N PHE A 61 -4.48 11.50 -16.48
CA PHE A 61 -4.97 10.44 -15.60
C PHE A 61 -6.49 10.41 -15.55
N GLU A 62 -7.14 11.57 -15.49
CA GLU A 62 -8.59 11.64 -15.52
C GLU A 62 -9.15 11.04 -16.81
N LEU A 63 -8.54 11.38 -17.94
CA LEU A 63 -8.97 10.88 -19.24
C LEU A 63 -8.81 9.38 -19.34
N MET A 64 -7.72 8.84 -18.82
CA MET A 64 -7.41 7.41 -18.86
C MET A 64 -7.94 6.65 -17.65
N GLU A 65 -8.57 7.36 -16.70
CA GLU A 65 -9.03 6.77 -15.44
C GLU A 65 -7.91 6.02 -14.72
N LYS A 66 -6.68 6.55 -14.82
CA LYS A 66 -5.49 5.91 -14.26
C LYS A 66 -4.77 6.87 -13.33
N PHE A 67 -4.55 6.44 -12.10
CA PHE A 67 -3.90 7.25 -11.06
C PHE A 67 -2.83 6.45 -10.34
N PRO A 68 -1.78 7.11 -9.82
CA PRO A 68 -0.87 6.41 -8.91
C PRO A 68 -1.59 6.15 -7.59
N VAL A 69 -1.35 4.98 -7.02
CA VAL A 69 -1.94 4.58 -5.74
C VAL A 69 -0.83 4.17 -4.79
N VAL A 70 -0.89 4.65 -3.56
CA VAL A 70 0.00 4.22 -2.49
C VAL A 70 -0.81 3.44 -1.47
N VAL A 71 -0.44 2.19 -1.25
CA VAL A 71 -1.02 1.40 -0.15
C VAL A 71 -0.08 1.55 1.03
N LEU A 72 -0.62 2.03 2.13
CA LEU A 72 0.16 2.37 3.31
C LEU A 72 -0.34 1.60 4.52
N MET A 73 0.59 1.03 5.29
CA MET A 73 0.25 0.34 6.52
C MET A 73 1.36 0.53 7.54
N ILE A 74 0.98 0.54 8.82
CA ILE A 74 1.91 0.71 9.94
C ILE A 74 1.62 -0.39 10.94
N ASP A 75 2.65 -1.13 11.35
CA ASP A 75 2.49 -2.21 12.32
C ASP A 75 3.86 -2.50 12.95
N GLN A 76 3.89 -3.52 13.81
CA GLN A 76 5.12 -3.97 14.43
C GLN A 76 6.15 -4.35 13.39
N PRO A 77 7.44 -4.04 13.61
CA PRO A 77 8.48 -4.36 12.61
C PRO A 77 8.51 -5.83 12.22
N GLU A 78 8.35 -6.74 13.17
CA GLU A 78 8.37 -8.18 12.89
C GLU A 78 7.19 -8.59 12.03
N LYS A 79 6.05 -7.96 12.24
CA LYS A 79 4.84 -8.26 11.51
C LYS A 79 4.94 -7.77 10.08
N ILE A 80 5.48 -6.56 9.89
CA ILE A 80 5.75 -6.03 8.55
C ILE A 80 6.74 -6.92 7.82
N ALA A 81 7.82 -7.33 8.49
CA ALA A 81 8.83 -8.21 7.89
C ALA A 81 8.22 -9.55 7.47
N GLY A 82 7.38 -10.13 8.32
CA GLY A 82 6.72 -11.40 8.00
C GLY A 82 5.76 -11.27 6.84
N PHE A 83 4.99 -10.18 6.81
CA PHE A 83 4.08 -9.93 5.70
C PHE A 83 4.84 -9.77 4.38
N LEU A 84 5.97 -9.05 4.40
CA LEU A 84 6.80 -8.86 3.21
C LEU A 84 7.35 -10.19 2.67
N LYS A 85 7.65 -11.15 3.54
CA LYS A 85 8.09 -12.47 3.08
C LYS A 85 7.05 -13.16 2.20
N GLU A 86 5.78 -12.93 2.46
CA GLU A 86 4.71 -13.49 1.63
C GLU A 86 4.41 -12.61 0.42
N LEU A 87 4.42 -11.30 0.62
CA LEU A 87 3.98 -10.36 -0.40
C LEU A 87 5.00 -10.19 -1.53
N LEU A 88 6.28 -10.06 -1.21
CA LEU A 88 7.30 -9.76 -2.23
C LEU A 88 7.38 -10.81 -3.33
N PRO A 89 7.41 -12.12 -3.03
CA PRO A 89 7.42 -13.11 -4.11
C PRO A 89 6.19 -13.03 -4.99
N TRP A 90 5.04 -12.73 -4.40
CA TRP A 90 3.81 -12.59 -5.16
C TRP A 90 3.86 -11.37 -6.09
N LEU A 91 4.35 -10.23 -5.57
CA LEU A 91 4.49 -9.02 -6.37
C LEU A 91 5.49 -9.20 -7.50
N GLU A 92 6.62 -9.87 -7.24
CA GLU A 92 7.64 -10.11 -8.26
C GLU A 92 7.12 -10.93 -9.45
N LYS A 93 6.17 -11.81 -9.20
CA LYS A 93 5.57 -12.64 -10.25
C LYS A 93 4.61 -11.88 -11.14
N GLN A 94 4.12 -10.73 -10.69
CA GLN A 94 3.15 -9.97 -11.46
C GLN A 94 3.86 -9.18 -12.55
N PRO A 95 3.24 -9.02 -13.74
CA PRO A 95 3.86 -8.26 -14.82
C PRO A 95 3.78 -6.74 -14.62
N LYS A 96 3.17 -6.29 -13.53
CA LYS A 96 2.98 -4.87 -13.26
C LYS A 96 4.12 -4.31 -12.43
N GLY A 97 4.52 -3.07 -12.73
CA GLY A 97 5.55 -2.39 -11.95
C GLY A 97 5.03 -1.99 -10.58
N CYS A 98 5.94 -1.96 -9.62
CA CYS A 98 5.62 -1.50 -8.27
C CYS A 98 6.89 -1.05 -7.57
N LEU A 99 6.71 -0.28 -6.51
CA LEU A 99 7.82 0.13 -5.65
C LEU A 99 7.39 -0.15 -4.21
N VAL A 100 8.22 -0.86 -3.46
CA VAL A 100 7.94 -1.23 -2.07
C VAL A 100 9.01 -0.62 -1.18
N THR A 101 8.59 0.17 -0.21
CA THR A 101 9.51 0.83 0.72
C THR A 101 9.05 0.65 2.15
N THR A 102 10.00 0.70 3.09
CA THR A 102 9.68 0.73 4.51
C THR A 102 10.39 1.91 5.16
N GLN A 103 9.85 2.35 6.28
CA GLN A 103 10.38 3.46 7.03
C GLN A 103 10.04 3.26 8.51
N ASP A 104 10.99 3.60 9.38
CA ASP A 104 10.72 3.59 10.81
C ASP A 104 9.86 4.79 11.16
N VAL A 105 8.84 4.56 11.99
CA VAL A 105 7.94 5.63 12.42
C VAL A 105 7.73 5.52 13.94
N GLU A 106 7.39 6.66 14.54
CA GLU A 106 7.02 6.71 15.94
C GLU A 106 5.52 6.96 16.03
N VAL A 107 4.80 6.05 16.67
CA VAL A 107 3.35 6.18 16.83
C VAL A 107 3.06 6.63 18.24
N TYR A 108 2.38 7.76 18.37
CA TYR A 108 2.07 8.35 19.66
C TYR A 108 0.72 7.92 20.20
N LEU A 109 -0.20 7.59 19.31
CA LEU A 109 -1.54 7.15 19.73
C LEU A 109 -2.11 6.23 18.66
N ALA A 110 -2.55 5.06 19.10
CA ALA A 110 -3.28 4.14 18.24
C ALA A 110 -4.38 3.55 19.10
N LYS A 111 -5.62 3.87 18.79
CA LYS A 111 -6.74 3.36 19.58
C LYS A 111 -7.89 2.99 18.64
N LYS A 112 -8.63 1.98 19.04
CA LYS A 112 -9.84 1.60 18.32
C LYS A 112 -10.94 2.62 18.63
N GLY A 113 -11.75 2.89 17.64
CA GLY A 113 -12.95 3.68 17.87
C GLY A 113 -13.96 2.89 18.68
N ASP A 114 -14.92 3.60 19.24
CA ASP A 114 -16.04 2.98 19.93
C ASP A 114 -17.02 2.46 18.87
N THR A 115 -17.26 1.15 18.89
CA THR A 115 -18.14 0.52 17.89
C THR A 115 -19.59 0.49 18.32
N LYS A 116 -19.89 0.85 19.58
CA LYS A 116 -21.27 0.96 20.05
C LYS A 116 -21.83 2.31 19.65
N GLN A 117 -22.98 2.30 19.07
CA GLN A 117 -23.65 3.51 18.61
C GLN A 117 -24.97 3.69 19.36
#